data_2d2707a5e0502eac65b1a04e997b7ec4
#
_entry.id   2d2707a5e0502eac65b1a04e997b7ec4
#
_cell.length_a   1.000
_cell.length_b   1.000
_cell.length_c   1.000
_cell.angle_alpha   90.00
_cell.angle_beta   90.00
_cell.angle_gamma   90.00
#
_symmetry.space_group_name_H-M   'P 1'
#
loop_
_entity.id
_entity.type
_entity.pdbx_description
1 polymer ?
#
loop_
_entity_poly.entity_id
_entity_poly.type
_entity_poly.pdbx_seq_one_letter_code
_entity_poly.pdbx_strand_id
1 'polypeptide(L)'
;MNAGGPEADSRTGPATQILIAWITVKIKRISTAVIEANFDWTIVKVETDEGSTGYGEAFVGPGLTGVIRQFNEILVGEDPASIDKLIRRMKASTIYCAPGLVYHAIGGIETALLDVLGKRHKMPVWQILGGKYRDRVTVYADCHGGEALESISPMLKPRRPGWMGAGDDPGDAVISIKHHGWDASKNETLGPESYAKRARAMVERGFRILKFDVDVPTPHETDEYNRDLSPAEVDFAAALVRGVRDAVGMETGLAVDCHWNYGVAAAIELARAVEPCRLLWLEDPVPPENVAAIGQVQRATHTQVATGENHYFRVDFQRLIVEGGLRVLAPDVQKIGLWEGKKLADLADMHYVNLTWHNISGPLGTMAGVHLCAATPNLLALEWHAASVPFFDELAKNAEGPMIRDGRIRVPDAPGLGVELDEDVAWKYRKAGEGFFE
;
A
#
# COMPACT_ATOMS: atom_id res chain seq x y z
N MET A 1 61.73 59.24 22.80
CA MET A 1 62.02 57.87 23.04
C MET A 1 61.00 57.08 22.23
N ASN A 2 61.49 56.42 21.19
CA ASN A 2 60.68 55.66 20.21
C ASN A 2 60.14 54.37 20.82
N ALA A 3 58.86 54.10 20.60
CA ALA A 3 58.28 52.79 20.72
C ALA A 3 57.72 52.40 19.39
N GLY A 4 58.38 51.45 18.70
CA GLY A 4 57.91 50.87 17.46
C GLY A 4 56.79 49.91 17.69
N GLY A 5 55.68 50.08 16.95
CA GLY A 5 54.62 49.10 16.85
C GLY A 5 54.94 48.01 15.82
N PRO A 6 54.41 46.80 15.95
CA PRO A 6 54.71 45.73 15.01
C PRO A 6 53.96 45.91 13.69
N GLU A 7 54.70 45.70 12.60
CA GLU A 7 54.17 45.62 11.21
C GLU A 7 53.16 44.47 11.07
N ALA A 8 52.00 44.81 10.51
CA ALA A 8 50.98 43.81 10.10
C ALA A 8 51.46 43.09 8.84
N ASP A 9 51.64 41.75 8.94
CA ASP A 9 51.96 40.87 7.80
C ASP A 9 50.73 40.74 6.89
N SER A 10 50.75 41.38 5.76
CA SER A 10 49.74 41.38 4.72
C SER A 10 49.90 40.21 3.78
N ARG A 11 49.68 38.96 4.23
CA ARG A 11 49.55 37.79 3.40
C ARG A 11 48.18 37.14 3.50
N THR A 12 47.14 37.85 3.10
CA THR A 12 45.88 37.20 2.70
C THR A 12 45.87 37.02 1.19
N GLY A 13 46.31 35.85 0.76
CA GLY A 13 46.04 35.39 -0.61
C GLY A 13 44.55 35.33 -0.89
N PRO A 14 44.12 35.47 -2.16
CA PRO A 14 42.69 35.46 -2.46
C PRO A 14 42.10 34.14 -2.04
N ALA A 15 41.21 34.14 -1.06
CA ALA A 15 40.35 33.01 -0.76
C ALA A 15 39.56 32.69 -2.03
N THR A 16 39.92 31.62 -2.69
CA THR A 16 39.16 31.05 -3.80
C THR A 16 37.81 30.65 -3.22
N GLN A 17 36.82 31.55 -3.27
CA GLN A 17 35.42 31.15 -3.07
C GLN A 17 35.09 30.18 -4.18
N ILE A 18 35.17 28.87 -3.85
CA ILE A 18 34.52 27.84 -4.65
C ILE A 18 33.03 28.12 -4.53
N LEU A 19 32.49 28.93 -5.44
CA LEU A 19 31.06 28.98 -5.70
C LEU A 19 30.69 27.59 -6.22
N ILE A 20 30.33 26.67 -5.31
CA ILE A 20 29.56 25.50 -5.67
C ILE A 20 28.22 26.05 -6.16
N ALA A 21 28.13 26.34 -7.44
CA ALA A 21 26.84 26.55 -8.07
C ALA A 21 26.06 25.25 -7.86
N TRP A 22 25.14 25.29 -6.91
CA TRP A 22 24.16 24.21 -6.75
C TRP A 22 23.38 24.19 -8.07
N ILE A 23 23.71 23.23 -8.95
CA ILE A 23 22.91 22.97 -10.14
C ILE A 23 21.55 22.56 -9.59
N THR A 24 20.62 23.50 -9.60
CA THR A 24 19.25 23.25 -9.16
C THR A 24 18.55 22.47 -10.24
N VAL A 25 18.45 21.17 -10.05
CA VAL A 25 17.67 20.27 -10.90
C VAL A 25 16.20 20.66 -10.83
N LYS A 26 15.50 20.58 -11.94
CA LYS A 26 14.09 20.92 -12.05
C LYS A 26 13.27 19.73 -12.55
N ILE A 27 12.09 19.59 -12.02
CA ILE A 27 11.08 18.69 -12.59
C ILE A 27 10.76 19.20 -13.99
N LYS A 28 10.95 18.35 -14.98
CA LYS A 28 10.66 18.64 -16.39
C LYS A 28 9.26 18.19 -16.76
N ARG A 29 8.85 17.01 -16.31
CA ARG A 29 7.58 16.40 -16.65
C ARG A 29 7.19 15.32 -15.63
N ILE A 30 5.88 15.20 -15.41
CA ILE A 30 5.26 14.09 -14.70
C ILE A 30 4.27 13.44 -15.66
N SER A 31 4.42 12.15 -15.89
CA SER A 31 3.59 11.36 -16.80
C SER A 31 3.19 10.03 -16.16
N THR A 32 2.22 9.34 -16.77
CA THR A 32 1.65 8.12 -16.22
C THR A 32 1.51 7.02 -17.25
N ALA A 33 1.55 5.78 -16.78
CA ALA A 33 1.10 4.61 -17.49
C ALA A 33 0.22 3.77 -16.57
N VAL A 34 -0.83 3.15 -17.10
CA VAL A 34 -1.71 2.26 -16.34
C VAL A 34 -1.48 0.83 -16.82
N ILE A 35 -1.16 -0.06 -15.89
CA ILE A 35 -0.97 -1.49 -16.12
C ILE A 35 -2.24 -2.20 -15.65
N GLU A 36 -2.86 -2.98 -16.53
CA GLU A 36 -4.05 -3.74 -16.19
C GLU A 36 -3.66 -5.08 -15.55
N ALA A 37 -3.73 -5.17 -14.23
CA ALA A 37 -3.41 -6.37 -13.46
C ALA A 37 -4.63 -6.87 -12.67
N ASN A 38 -4.43 -7.36 -11.44
CA ASN A 38 -5.53 -7.58 -10.50
C ASN A 38 -6.23 -6.26 -10.13
N PHE A 39 -5.48 -5.17 -10.04
CA PHE A 39 -5.97 -3.79 -10.03
C PHE A 39 -5.37 -3.02 -11.21
N ASP A 40 -5.80 -1.79 -11.43
CA ASP A 40 -5.11 -0.87 -12.32
C ASP A 40 -3.90 -0.27 -11.59
N TRP A 41 -2.70 -0.75 -11.87
CA TRP A 41 -1.49 -0.18 -11.32
C TRP A 41 -1.11 1.09 -12.08
N THR A 42 -1.26 2.24 -11.43
CA THR A 42 -0.96 3.54 -12.04
C THR A 42 0.49 3.93 -11.75
N ILE A 43 1.37 3.70 -12.72
CA ILE A 43 2.78 4.08 -12.64
C ILE A 43 2.92 5.57 -12.90
N VAL A 44 3.68 6.24 -12.05
CA VAL A 44 4.05 7.66 -12.16
C VAL A 44 5.51 7.76 -12.53
N LYS A 45 5.83 8.52 -13.59
CA LYS A 45 7.18 8.80 -14.04
C LYS A 45 7.47 10.28 -13.88
N VAL A 46 8.53 10.61 -13.14
CA VAL A 46 9.05 11.97 -12.98
C VAL A 46 10.37 12.09 -13.74
N GLU A 47 10.44 13.03 -14.68
CA GLU A 47 11.63 13.35 -15.46
C GLU A 47 12.19 14.70 -15.04
N THR A 48 13.50 14.84 -14.96
CA THR A 48 14.21 16.09 -14.64
C THR A 48 14.86 16.70 -15.87
N ASP A 49 15.23 17.97 -15.79
CA ASP A 49 15.94 18.71 -16.84
C ASP A 49 17.39 18.22 -17.08
N GLU A 50 17.98 17.55 -16.11
CA GLU A 50 19.30 16.90 -16.24
C GLU A 50 19.22 15.45 -16.76
N GLY A 51 18.00 14.94 -17.07
CA GLY A 51 17.77 13.62 -17.62
C GLY A 51 17.63 12.48 -16.59
N SER A 52 17.62 12.79 -15.30
CA SER A 52 17.29 11.78 -14.27
C SER A 52 15.82 11.44 -14.31
N THR A 53 15.50 10.16 -14.11
CA THR A 53 14.11 9.64 -14.10
C THR A 53 13.87 8.87 -12.82
N GLY A 54 12.71 9.09 -12.21
CA GLY A 54 12.22 8.28 -11.10
C GLY A 54 10.82 7.75 -11.36
N TYR A 55 10.54 6.60 -10.79
CA TYR A 55 9.25 5.93 -10.86
C TYR A 55 8.60 5.86 -9.48
N GLY A 56 7.28 5.94 -9.49
CA GLY A 56 6.43 5.67 -8.33
C GLY A 56 5.18 4.95 -8.79
N GLU A 57 4.36 4.57 -7.85
CA GLU A 57 3.08 3.95 -8.12
C GLU A 57 2.02 4.61 -7.25
N ALA A 58 0.91 5.03 -7.85
CA ALA A 58 -0.22 5.62 -7.16
C ALA A 58 -1.29 4.56 -6.93
N PHE A 59 -2.01 4.66 -5.81
CA PHE A 59 -3.13 3.78 -5.52
C PHE A 59 -4.23 3.88 -6.60
N VAL A 60 -4.94 2.79 -6.82
CA VAL A 60 -6.00 2.73 -7.84
C VAL A 60 -7.11 3.77 -7.60
N GLY A 61 -7.70 4.26 -8.70
CA GLY A 61 -8.87 5.11 -8.64
C GLY A 61 -9.33 5.63 -10.00
N PRO A 62 -10.64 5.84 -10.19
CA PRO A 62 -11.19 6.31 -11.47
C PRO A 62 -10.72 7.74 -11.76
N GLY A 63 -10.15 7.96 -12.96
CA GLY A 63 -9.68 9.29 -13.38
C GLY A 63 -8.37 9.76 -12.75
N LEU A 64 -7.64 8.89 -12.06
CA LEU A 64 -6.41 9.22 -11.33
C LEU A 64 -5.32 9.83 -12.23
N THR A 65 -5.15 9.33 -13.46
CA THR A 65 -4.18 9.86 -14.43
C THR A 65 -4.43 11.33 -14.76
N GLY A 66 -5.71 11.73 -14.83
CA GLY A 66 -6.12 13.12 -15.00
C GLY A 66 -5.70 14.00 -13.82
N VAL A 67 -5.88 13.53 -12.60
CA VAL A 67 -5.47 14.26 -11.38
C VAL A 67 -3.96 14.43 -11.34
N ILE A 68 -3.19 13.37 -11.62
CA ILE A 68 -1.72 13.43 -11.66
C ILE A 68 -1.25 14.44 -12.72
N ARG A 69 -1.88 14.45 -13.89
CA ARG A 69 -1.55 15.40 -14.97
C ARG A 69 -1.71 16.86 -14.54
N GLN A 70 -2.75 17.19 -13.78
CA GLN A 70 -2.99 18.55 -13.28
C GLN A 70 -1.85 19.05 -12.38
N PHE A 71 -1.19 18.17 -11.65
CA PHE A 71 -0.07 18.57 -10.80
C PHE A 71 1.16 19.06 -11.58
N ASN A 72 1.29 18.81 -12.89
CA ASN A 72 2.34 19.42 -13.71
C ASN A 72 2.29 20.95 -13.66
N GLU A 73 1.10 21.57 -13.56
CA GLU A 73 0.94 23.03 -13.52
C GLU A 73 1.68 23.68 -12.34
N ILE A 74 1.87 22.96 -11.25
CA ILE A 74 2.48 23.49 -10.03
C ILE A 74 3.82 22.85 -9.68
N LEU A 75 4.19 21.74 -10.30
CA LEU A 75 5.41 20.99 -9.98
C LEU A 75 6.50 21.14 -11.03
N VAL A 76 6.17 21.33 -12.31
CA VAL A 76 7.17 21.57 -13.36
C VAL A 76 7.96 22.84 -13.06
N GLY A 77 9.28 22.76 -13.13
CA GLY A 77 10.20 23.84 -12.77
C GLY A 77 10.58 23.91 -11.28
N GLU A 78 9.95 23.11 -10.41
CA GLU A 78 10.33 23.00 -9.00
C GLU A 78 11.52 22.06 -8.81
N ASP A 79 12.21 22.19 -7.67
CA ASP A 79 13.30 21.31 -7.26
C ASP A 79 12.73 19.98 -6.70
N PRO A 80 13.03 18.82 -7.33
CA PRO A 80 12.54 17.52 -6.88
C PRO A 80 13.02 17.11 -5.47
N ALA A 81 14.10 17.70 -4.96
CA ALA A 81 14.60 17.42 -3.62
C ALA A 81 13.76 18.05 -2.49
N SER A 82 12.91 19.03 -2.82
CA SER A 82 12.07 19.75 -1.85
C SER A 82 10.78 18.98 -1.51
N ILE A 83 10.86 17.69 -1.24
CA ILE A 83 9.73 16.75 -1.17
C ILE A 83 8.61 17.24 -0.23
N ASP A 84 8.88 17.50 1.04
CA ASP A 84 7.85 17.94 2.01
C ASP A 84 7.18 19.27 1.57
N LYS A 85 7.95 20.20 0.98
CA LYS A 85 7.41 21.44 0.40
C LYS A 85 6.44 21.14 -0.75
N LEU A 86 6.82 20.24 -1.65
CA LEU A 86 5.99 19.89 -2.82
C LEU A 86 4.72 19.18 -2.40
N ILE A 87 4.78 18.24 -1.44
CA ILE A 87 3.61 17.59 -0.85
C ILE A 87 2.66 18.64 -0.27
N ARG A 88 3.16 19.58 0.54
CA ARG A 88 2.33 20.65 1.11
C ARG A 88 1.71 21.54 0.04
N ARG A 89 2.44 21.84 -1.02
CA ARG A 89 1.95 22.61 -2.15
C ARG A 89 0.81 21.89 -2.87
N MET A 90 0.96 20.60 -3.18
CA MET A 90 -0.09 19.77 -3.77
C MET A 90 -1.34 19.74 -2.89
N LYS A 91 -1.18 19.47 -1.58
CA LYS A 91 -2.29 19.47 -0.61
C LYS A 91 -2.99 20.84 -0.53
N ALA A 92 -2.24 21.94 -0.52
CA ALA A 92 -2.82 23.28 -0.47
C ALA A 92 -3.57 23.66 -1.75
N SER A 93 -3.05 23.26 -2.92
CA SER A 93 -3.69 23.54 -4.21
C SER A 93 -5.00 22.76 -4.42
N THR A 94 -5.21 21.73 -3.64
CA THR A 94 -6.37 20.83 -3.73
C THR A 94 -7.23 20.83 -2.47
N ILE A 95 -7.16 21.91 -1.67
CA ILE A 95 -7.84 22.02 -0.37
C ILE A 95 -9.37 21.86 -0.46
N TYR A 96 -9.96 22.17 -1.61
CA TYR A 96 -11.40 22.00 -1.86
C TYR A 96 -11.79 20.58 -2.28
N CYS A 97 -10.80 19.70 -2.52
CA CYS A 97 -11.06 18.31 -2.89
C CYS A 97 -11.13 17.45 -1.63
N ALA A 98 -12.00 16.45 -1.64
CA ALA A 98 -11.94 15.39 -0.65
C ALA A 98 -10.61 14.63 -0.77
N PRO A 99 -10.09 14.01 0.29
CA PRO A 99 -9.00 13.03 0.19
C PRO A 99 -9.40 11.88 -0.77
N GLY A 100 -8.60 10.87 -0.93
CA GLY A 100 -8.81 9.82 -1.92
C GLY A 100 -7.95 10.08 -3.15
N LEU A 101 -8.54 10.23 -4.34
CA LEU A 101 -7.80 10.35 -5.62
C LEU A 101 -6.66 11.37 -5.58
N VAL A 102 -6.86 12.50 -4.91
CA VAL A 102 -5.83 13.53 -4.75
C VAL A 102 -4.64 13.01 -3.95
N TYR A 103 -4.90 12.30 -2.87
CA TYR A 103 -3.84 11.74 -2.02
C TYR A 103 -3.16 10.55 -2.69
N HIS A 104 -3.90 9.72 -3.43
CA HIS A 104 -3.33 8.66 -4.28
C HIS A 104 -2.33 9.26 -5.29
N ALA A 105 -2.72 10.35 -5.97
CA ALA A 105 -1.84 11.07 -6.89
C ALA A 105 -0.59 11.61 -6.19
N ILE A 106 -0.76 12.21 -5.00
CA ILE A 106 0.35 12.76 -4.21
C ILE A 106 1.32 11.64 -3.79
N GLY A 107 0.81 10.49 -3.30
CA GLY A 107 1.63 9.35 -2.89
C GLY A 107 2.48 8.79 -4.03
N GLY A 108 1.88 8.62 -5.22
CA GLY A 108 2.61 8.16 -6.40
C GLY A 108 3.68 9.15 -6.88
N ILE A 109 3.37 10.45 -6.92
CA ILE A 109 4.33 11.50 -7.27
C ILE A 109 5.46 11.57 -6.23
N GLU A 110 5.14 11.54 -4.95
CA GLU A 110 6.12 11.55 -3.85
C GLU A 110 7.11 10.39 -3.97
N THR A 111 6.61 9.18 -4.22
CA THR A 111 7.43 7.99 -4.40
C THR A 111 8.39 8.15 -5.57
N ALA A 112 7.91 8.68 -6.72
CA ALA A 112 8.75 8.95 -7.87
C ALA A 112 9.82 10.03 -7.59
N LEU A 113 9.50 11.05 -6.80
CA LEU A 113 10.46 12.09 -6.37
C LEU A 113 11.53 11.50 -5.44
N LEU A 114 11.16 10.59 -4.53
CA LEU A 114 12.12 9.89 -3.67
C LEU A 114 13.04 8.98 -4.47
N ASP A 115 12.54 8.33 -5.52
CA ASP A 115 13.33 7.53 -6.44
C ASP A 115 14.34 8.40 -7.20
N VAL A 116 13.91 9.57 -7.76
CA VAL A 116 14.82 10.56 -8.37
C VAL A 116 15.92 10.96 -7.39
N LEU A 117 15.52 11.34 -6.17
CA LEU A 117 16.45 11.82 -5.15
C LEU A 117 17.48 10.75 -4.77
N GLY A 118 17.00 9.51 -4.57
CA GLY A 118 17.85 8.37 -4.25
C GLY A 118 18.85 8.04 -5.36
N LYS A 119 18.40 8.00 -6.60
CA LYS A 119 19.26 7.78 -7.78
C LYS A 119 20.31 8.87 -7.94
N ARG A 120 19.91 10.13 -7.81
CA ARG A 120 20.78 11.27 -7.93
C ARG A 120 21.89 11.27 -6.87
N HIS A 121 21.56 10.96 -5.62
CA HIS A 121 22.51 10.92 -4.52
C HIS A 121 23.16 9.56 -4.30
N LYS A 122 22.87 8.58 -5.15
CA LYS A 122 23.34 7.19 -5.05
C LYS A 122 23.01 6.55 -3.70
N MET A 123 21.81 6.80 -3.21
CA MET A 123 21.31 6.31 -1.93
C MET A 123 20.00 5.54 -2.13
N PRO A 124 19.78 4.41 -1.47
CA PRO A 124 18.47 3.76 -1.44
C PRO A 124 17.47 4.60 -0.64
N VAL A 125 16.18 4.50 -0.98
CA VAL A 125 15.12 5.30 -0.33
C VAL A 125 15.06 5.07 1.18
N TRP A 126 15.29 3.82 1.67
CA TRP A 126 15.31 3.56 3.11
C TRP A 126 16.36 4.38 3.86
N GLN A 127 17.47 4.73 3.22
CA GLN A 127 18.52 5.56 3.83
C GLN A 127 18.07 7.02 3.94
N ILE A 128 17.31 7.52 2.96
CA ILE A 128 16.70 8.86 3.00
C ILE A 128 15.66 8.93 4.14
N LEU A 129 14.97 7.82 4.42
CA LEU A 129 13.98 7.71 5.50
C LEU A 129 14.59 7.53 6.90
N GLY A 130 15.92 7.54 7.03
CA GLY A 130 16.60 7.50 8.35
C GLY A 130 17.39 6.22 8.64
N GLY A 131 17.46 5.28 7.72
CA GLY A 131 18.18 4.01 7.88
C GLY A 131 17.26 2.80 8.01
N LYS A 132 17.82 1.59 7.97
CA LYS A 132 17.04 0.35 8.02
C LYS A 132 17.25 -0.42 9.33
N TYR A 133 16.17 -0.97 9.88
CA TYR A 133 16.18 -1.88 11.02
C TYR A 133 16.33 -3.35 10.61
N ARG A 134 16.07 -3.67 9.33
CA ARG A 134 16.07 -5.06 8.82
C ARG A 134 16.50 -5.12 7.36
N ASP A 135 17.11 -6.26 6.98
CA ASP A 135 17.55 -6.53 5.60
C ASP A 135 16.50 -7.29 4.78
N ARG A 136 15.44 -7.74 5.43
CA ARG A 136 14.30 -8.43 4.79
C ARG A 136 13.01 -8.00 5.45
N VAL A 137 12.00 -7.72 4.64
CA VAL A 137 10.65 -7.39 5.08
C VAL A 137 9.79 -8.65 5.00
N THR A 138 9.11 -8.98 6.09
CA THR A 138 8.10 -10.05 6.08
C THR A 138 6.87 -9.57 5.33
N VAL A 139 6.37 -10.44 4.45
CA VAL A 139 5.16 -10.18 3.64
C VAL A 139 4.07 -11.16 4.05
N TYR A 140 2.85 -10.70 4.16
CA TYR A 140 1.71 -11.59 4.24
C TYR A 140 1.01 -11.70 2.88
N ALA A 141 0.48 -12.89 2.60
CA ALA A 141 -0.33 -13.08 1.41
C ALA A 141 -1.78 -12.72 1.75
N ASP A 142 -2.34 -11.80 0.99
CA ASP A 142 -3.77 -11.58 0.96
C ASP A 142 -4.42 -12.58 0.03
N CYS A 143 -5.47 -13.24 0.50
CA CYS A 143 -6.06 -14.41 -0.12
C CYS A 143 -7.58 -14.34 -0.09
N HIS A 144 -8.18 -14.64 -1.21
CA HIS A 144 -9.58 -15.08 -1.26
C HIS A 144 -9.67 -16.60 -1.31
N GLY A 145 -10.86 -17.15 -1.15
CA GLY A 145 -11.07 -18.62 -1.10
C GLY A 145 -10.97 -19.34 -2.44
N GLY A 146 -10.86 -18.59 -3.57
CA GLY A 146 -10.81 -19.12 -4.92
C GLY A 146 -9.39 -19.31 -5.47
N GLU A 147 -9.29 -19.95 -6.65
CA GLU A 147 -8.03 -20.13 -7.39
C GLU A 147 -7.90 -19.18 -8.59
N ALA A 148 -9.00 -18.61 -9.06
CA ALA A 148 -9.01 -17.70 -10.20
C ALA A 148 -8.20 -16.44 -9.94
N LEU A 149 -7.76 -15.78 -11.02
CA LEU A 149 -7.23 -14.42 -10.91
C LEU A 149 -8.35 -13.48 -10.47
N GLU A 150 -8.21 -12.91 -9.32
CA GLU A 150 -9.02 -11.81 -8.86
C GLU A 150 -8.58 -10.55 -9.60
N SER A 151 -9.48 -9.95 -10.36
CA SER A 151 -9.20 -8.69 -11.05
C SER A 151 -10.39 -7.76 -11.02
N ILE A 152 -10.14 -6.51 -10.61
CA ILE A 152 -11.15 -5.55 -10.26
C ILE A 152 -10.85 -4.21 -10.93
N SER A 153 -11.88 -3.61 -11.47
CA SER A 153 -11.81 -2.26 -12.05
C SER A 153 -11.66 -1.20 -10.95
N PRO A 154 -11.25 0.05 -11.30
CA PRO A 154 -11.25 1.16 -10.35
C PRO A 154 -12.63 1.52 -9.75
N MET A 155 -13.71 0.98 -10.30
CA MET A 155 -15.06 1.09 -9.76
C MET A 155 -15.48 -0.13 -8.95
N LEU A 156 -14.51 -0.93 -8.52
CA LEU A 156 -14.68 -2.16 -7.75
C LEU A 156 -15.61 -3.19 -8.42
N LYS A 157 -15.61 -3.23 -9.75
CA LYS A 157 -16.33 -4.26 -10.50
C LYS A 157 -15.36 -5.37 -10.90
N PRO A 158 -15.70 -6.64 -10.66
CA PRO A 158 -14.96 -7.75 -11.20
C PRO A 158 -14.81 -7.62 -12.71
N ARG A 159 -13.66 -8.00 -13.21
CA ARG A 159 -13.37 -7.94 -14.65
C ARG A 159 -12.44 -9.07 -15.09
N ARG A 160 -12.44 -9.34 -16.38
CA ARG A 160 -11.41 -10.11 -17.04
C ARG A 160 -10.42 -9.15 -17.69
N PRO A 161 -9.13 -9.13 -17.31
CA PRO A 161 -8.14 -8.26 -17.95
C PRO A 161 -8.02 -8.54 -19.45
N GLY A 162 -7.84 -7.49 -20.27
CA GLY A 162 -7.79 -7.61 -21.73
C GLY A 162 -6.67 -8.53 -22.24
N TRP A 163 -5.56 -8.65 -21.52
CA TRP A 163 -4.44 -9.53 -21.88
C TRP A 163 -4.74 -11.04 -21.69
N MET A 164 -5.77 -11.42 -20.93
CA MET A 164 -6.19 -12.81 -20.79
C MET A 164 -6.96 -13.34 -22.01
N GLY A 165 -7.28 -12.49 -22.98
CA GLY A 165 -8.05 -12.87 -24.17
C GLY A 165 -9.53 -13.16 -23.90
N ALA A 166 -10.23 -13.76 -24.87
CA ALA A 166 -11.63 -14.12 -24.73
C ALA A 166 -11.82 -15.25 -23.70
N GLY A 167 -12.86 -15.14 -22.90
CA GLY A 167 -13.23 -16.12 -21.88
C GLY A 167 -14.54 -15.69 -21.23
N ASP A 168 -15.00 -16.46 -20.23
CA ASP A 168 -16.22 -16.11 -19.51
C ASP A 168 -16.08 -14.74 -18.86
N ASP A 169 -17.07 -13.89 -19.11
CA ASP A 169 -17.22 -12.61 -18.44
C ASP A 169 -17.57 -12.92 -16.97
N PRO A 170 -16.86 -12.35 -15.97
CA PRO A 170 -17.24 -12.48 -14.56
C PRO A 170 -18.66 -11.93 -14.29
N GLY A 171 -19.25 -11.21 -15.27
CA GLY A 171 -20.60 -10.71 -15.22
C GLY A 171 -20.74 -9.41 -14.44
N ASP A 172 -21.97 -8.90 -14.39
CA ASP A 172 -22.34 -7.75 -13.57
C ASP A 172 -22.54 -8.18 -12.11
N ALA A 173 -21.48 -8.65 -11.44
CA ALA A 173 -21.54 -8.81 -10.01
C ALA A 173 -21.75 -7.42 -9.40
N VAL A 174 -22.91 -7.24 -8.78
CA VAL A 174 -23.21 -6.00 -8.07
C VAL A 174 -22.50 -6.07 -6.73
N ILE A 175 -21.63 -5.12 -6.47
CA ILE A 175 -21.05 -4.92 -5.14
C ILE A 175 -22.20 -4.63 -4.19
N SER A 176 -22.42 -5.48 -3.20
CA SER A 176 -23.36 -5.22 -2.11
C SER A 176 -22.67 -4.47 -0.96
N ILE A 177 -23.45 -4.04 0.02
CA ILE A 177 -22.88 -3.44 1.24
C ILE A 177 -22.17 -4.50 2.08
N LYS A 178 -22.56 -5.78 1.98
CA LYS A 178 -22.05 -6.87 2.83
C LYS A 178 -20.85 -7.60 2.28
N HIS A 179 -20.59 -7.51 0.99
CA HIS A 179 -19.46 -8.17 0.37
C HIS A 179 -18.95 -7.39 -0.85
N HIS A 180 -17.68 -7.52 -1.12
CA HIS A 180 -17.02 -6.80 -2.21
C HIS A 180 -17.26 -7.43 -3.58
N GLY A 181 -17.95 -8.56 -3.66
CA GLY A 181 -18.18 -9.24 -4.94
C GLY A 181 -16.90 -9.78 -5.59
N TRP A 182 -15.85 -9.98 -4.81
CA TRP A 182 -14.53 -10.37 -5.29
C TRP A 182 -14.52 -11.72 -6.00
N ASP A 183 -15.37 -12.62 -5.56
CA ASP A 183 -15.46 -13.97 -6.08
C ASP A 183 -16.54 -14.13 -7.14
N ALA A 184 -16.49 -13.30 -8.12
CA ALA A 184 -17.35 -13.41 -9.27
C ALA A 184 -17.03 -14.59 -10.20
N SER A 185 -16.24 -15.55 -9.79
CA SER A 185 -16.25 -16.82 -10.49
C SER A 185 -17.54 -17.55 -10.13
N LYS A 186 -18.57 -17.41 -10.95
CA LYS A 186 -19.86 -18.12 -10.84
C LYS A 186 -19.75 -19.64 -10.69
N ASN A 187 -18.54 -20.18 -10.77
CA ASN A 187 -18.20 -21.61 -10.81
C ASN A 187 -17.46 -22.09 -9.56
N GLU A 188 -17.04 -21.24 -8.63
CA GLU A 188 -16.37 -21.66 -7.41
C GLU A 188 -17.32 -21.61 -6.22
N THR A 189 -17.44 -22.74 -5.54
CA THR A 189 -18.17 -22.80 -4.26
C THR A 189 -17.21 -22.44 -3.16
N LEU A 190 -17.37 -21.25 -2.58
CA LEU A 190 -16.60 -20.81 -1.44
C LEU A 190 -17.04 -21.56 -0.17
N GLY A 191 -16.06 -22.06 0.55
CA GLY A 191 -16.31 -22.79 1.79
C GLY A 191 -15.03 -23.10 2.55
N PRO A 192 -15.13 -23.68 3.75
CA PRO A 192 -13.96 -23.95 4.58
C PRO A 192 -12.85 -24.75 3.88
N GLU A 193 -13.20 -25.68 2.98
CA GLU A 193 -12.21 -26.51 2.28
C GLU A 193 -11.48 -25.73 1.17
N SER A 194 -12.15 -24.85 0.41
CA SER A 194 -11.48 -24.00 -0.59
C SER A 194 -10.51 -23.04 0.06
N TYR A 195 -10.90 -22.41 1.18
CA TYR A 195 -10.04 -21.57 2.00
C TYR A 195 -8.84 -22.35 2.56
N ALA A 196 -9.07 -23.53 3.12
CA ALA A 196 -8.02 -24.41 3.62
C ALA A 196 -7.02 -24.81 2.52
N LYS A 197 -7.51 -25.11 1.32
CA LYS A 197 -6.67 -25.44 0.16
C LYS A 197 -5.77 -24.25 -0.24
N ARG A 198 -6.35 -23.05 -0.35
CA ARG A 198 -5.60 -21.84 -0.66
C ARG A 198 -4.55 -21.54 0.41
N ALA A 199 -4.90 -21.68 1.68
CA ALA A 199 -3.98 -21.47 2.80
C ALA A 199 -2.78 -22.41 2.75
N ARG A 200 -2.99 -23.71 2.52
CA ARG A 200 -1.90 -24.69 2.35
C ARG A 200 -0.98 -24.30 1.20
N ALA A 201 -1.53 -23.92 0.05
CA ALA A 201 -0.74 -23.51 -1.10
C ALA A 201 0.14 -22.28 -0.81
N MET A 202 -0.35 -21.30 -0.03
CA MET A 202 0.47 -20.13 0.36
C MET A 202 1.54 -20.51 1.38
N VAL A 203 1.26 -21.39 2.33
CA VAL A 203 2.28 -21.88 3.28
C VAL A 203 3.37 -22.67 2.55
N GLU A 204 3.03 -23.47 1.55
CA GLU A 204 4.00 -24.15 0.68
C GLU A 204 4.89 -23.18 -0.11
N ARG A 205 4.36 -22.02 -0.51
CA ARG A 205 5.13 -20.91 -1.11
C ARG A 205 6.02 -20.17 -0.09
N GLY A 206 5.98 -20.54 1.18
CA GLY A 206 6.82 -19.99 2.25
C GLY A 206 6.20 -18.85 3.05
N PHE A 207 4.96 -18.47 2.79
CA PHE A 207 4.30 -17.43 3.59
C PHE A 207 4.04 -17.93 5.02
N ARG A 208 4.25 -17.04 5.99
CA ARG A 208 4.06 -17.32 7.43
C ARG A 208 2.95 -16.50 8.05
N ILE A 209 2.39 -15.56 7.31
CA ILE A 209 1.21 -14.78 7.67
C ILE A 209 0.28 -14.77 6.45
N LEU A 210 -0.99 -15.05 6.69
CA LEU A 210 -2.04 -15.06 5.69
C LEU A 210 -3.18 -14.16 6.16
N LYS A 211 -3.81 -13.43 5.23
CA LYS A 211 -5.06 -12.70 5.45
C LYS A 211 -6.12 -13.28 4.52
N PHE A 212 -7.35 -13.40 4.98
CA PHE A 212 -8.48 -13.89 4.21
C PHE A 212 -9.68 -12.99 4.39
N ASP A 213 -10.40 -12.74 3.29
CA ASP A 213 -11.67 -12.05 3.30
C ASP A 213 -12.77 -12.96 3.84
N VAL A 214 -13.64 -12.42 4.67
CA VAL A 214 -14.81 -13.13 5.21
C VAL A 214 -16.13 -12.50 4.82
N ASP A 215 -16.09 -11.35 4.18
CA ASP A 215 -17.23 -10.61 3.64
C ASP A 215 -17.60 -11.13 2.24
N VAL A 216 -17.78 -12.42 2.15
CA VAL A 216 -18.09 -13.14 0.90
C VAL A 216 -19.56 -13.56 0.86
N PRO A 217 -20.14 -13.73 -0.36
CA PRO A 217 -21.51 -14.21 -0.50
C PRO A 217 -21.74 -15.52 0.27
N THR A 218 -22.83 -15.58 0.98
CA THR A 218 -23.22 -16.74 1.79
C THR A 218 -24.63 -17.21 1.45
N PRO A 219 -24.93 -18.54 1.47
CA PRO A 219 -26.29 -19.05 1.25
C PRO A 219 -27.27 -18.66 2.38
N HIS A 220 -26.80 -18.03 3.45
CA HIS A 220 -27.56 -17.66 4.62
C HIS A 220 -27.92 -16.16 4.64
N GLU A 221 -27.51 -15.41 3.64
CA GLU A 221 -27.76 -13.98 3.54
C GLU A 221 -29.26 -13.68 3.45
N THR A 222 -29.73 -12.79 4.34
CA THR A 222 -31.15 -12.41 4.42
C THR A 222 -31.42 -11.04 3.79
N ASP A 223 -30.41 -10.17 3.76
CA ASP A 223 -30.51 -8.81 3.21
C ASP A 223 -29.12 -8.29 2.88
N GLU A 224 -28.86 -8.01 1.61
CA GLU A 224 -27.58 -7.53 1.09
C GLU A 224 -27.29 -6.05 1.39
N TYR A 225 -28.27 -5.30 1.88
CA TYR A 225 -28.15 -3.84 2.09
C TYR A 225 -27.95 -3.44 3.54
N ASN A 226 -28.32 -4.28 4.52
CA ASN A 226 -28.05 -4.00 5.92
C ASN A 226 -26.65 -4.46 6.33
N ARG A 227 -26.14 -3.97 7.45
CA ARG A 227 -24.83 -4.31 7.99
C ARG A 227 -24.88 -5.35 9.11
N ASP A 228 -26.02 -5.97 9.33
CA ASP A 228 -26.18 -7.02 10.34
C ASP A 228 -25.92 -8.39 9.73
N LEU A 229 -25.45 -9.31 10.55
CA LEU A 229 -25.28 -10.72 10.22
C LEU A 229 -26.26 -11.56 11.03
N SER A 230 -26.95 -12.47 10.36
CA SER A 230 -27.68 -13.53 11.05
C SER A 230 -26.71 -14.47 11.77
N PRO A 231 -27.16 -15.22 12.80
CA PRO A 231 -26.30 -16.22 13.43
C PRO A 231 -25.69 -17.24 12.44
N ALA A 232 -26.43 -17.60 11.39
CA ALA A 232 -25.96 -18.53 10.37
C ALA A 232 -24.87 -17.91 9.47
N GLU A 233 -24.93 -16.60 9.18
CA GLU A 233 -23.87 -15.88 8.47
C GLU A 233 -22.59 -15.79 9.33
N VAL A 234 -22.73 -15.50 10.62
CA VAL A 234 -21.60 -15.49 11.57
C VAL A 234 -20.96 -16.87 11.67
N ASP A 235 -21.76 -17.94 11.78
CA ASP A 235 -21.28 -19.31 11.86
C ASP A 235 -20.56 -19.72 10.58
N PHE A 236 -21.05 -19.30 9.42
CA PHE A 236 -20.41 -19.55 8.11
C PHE A 236 -19.06 -18.85 8.02
N ALA A 237 -19.00 -17.53 8.27
CA ALA A 237 -17.75 -16.77 8.25
C ALA A 237 -16.71 -17.37 9.24
N ALA A 238 -17.16 -17.69 10.44
CA ALA A 238 -16.31 -18.34 11.44
C ALA A 238 -15.84 -19.74 11.00
N ALA A 239 -16.65 -20.47 10.24
CA ALA A 239 -16.25 -21.78 9.69
C ALA A 239 -15.15 -21.64 8.63
N LEU A 240 -15.18 -20.59 7.77
CA LEU A 240 -14.10 -20.28 6.83
C LEU A 240 -12.78 -20.10 7.58
N VAL A 241 -12.79 -19.27 8.61
CA VAL A 241 -11.59 -18.96 9.43
C VAL A 241 -11.07 -20.20 10.17
N ARG A 242 -11.97 -21.01 10.73
CA ARG A 242 -11.60 -22.30 11.37
C ARG A 242 -10.98 -23.26 10.36
N GLY A 243 -11.56 -23.38 9.16
CA GLY A 243 -11.00 -24.21 8.09
C GLY A 243 -9.58 -23.85 7.72
N VAL A 244 -9.28 -22.55 7.62
CA VAL A 244 -7.91 -22.06 7.42
C VAL A 244 -7.02 -22.43 8.61
N ARG A 245 -7.45 -22.13 9.84
CA ARG A 245 -6.66 -22.38 11.05
C ARG A 245 -6.32 -23.87 11.22
N ASP A 246 -7.28 -24.73 11.00
CA ASP A 246 -7.09 -26.19 11.08
C ASP A 246 -6.11 -26.71 10.01
N ALA A 247 -6.13 -26.08 8.82
CA ALA A 247 -5.26 -26.45 7.72
C ALA A 247 -3.79 -26.05 7.91
N VAL A 248 -3.53 -24.88 8.55
CA VAL A 248 -2.16 -24.32 8.64
C VAL A 248 -1.55 -24.34 10.04
N GLY A 249 -2.32 -24.71 11.07
CA GLY A 249 -1.86 -24.78 12.46
C GLY A 249 -1.58 -23.41 13.08
N MET A 250 -1.11 -23.40 14.33
CA MET A 250 -0.87 -22.16 15.13
C MET A 250 0.44 -21.45 14.82
N GLU A 251 1.36 -22.10 14.12
CA GLU A 251 2.65 -21.51 13.73
C GLU A 251 2.50 -20.47 12.58
N THR A 252 1.40 -20.55 11.83
CA THR A 252 1.07 -19.55 10.79
C THR A 252 0.23 -18.44 11.39
N GLY A 253 0.70 -17.20 11.22
CA GLY A 253 -0.08 -16.01 11.55
C GLY A 253 -1.32 -15.94 10.64
N LEU A 254 -2.48 -15.60 11.21
CA LEU A 254 -3.72 -15.48 10.48
C LEU A 254 -4.37 -14.15 10.79
N ALA A 255 -4.78 -13.44 9.76
CA ALA A 255 -5.61 -12.25 9.82
C ALA A 255 -6.87 -12.45 8.98
N VAL A 256 -7.87 -11.63 9.22
CA VAL A 256 -9.16 -11.66 8.52
C VAL A 256 -9.56 -10.26 8.15
N ASP A 257 -10.09 -10.07 6.95
CA ASP A 257 -10.61 -8.80 6.45
C ASP A 257 -12.13 -8.82 6.33
N CYS A 258 -12.74 -7.69 6.66
CA CYS A 258 -14.18 -7.47 6.60
C CYS A 258 -14.56 -6.29 5.71
N HIS A 259 -13.59 -5.60 5.11
CA HIS A 259 -13.76 -4.46 4.19
C HIS A 259 -14.85 -3.47 4.64
N TRP A 260 -14.86 -3.08 5.94
CA TRP A 260 -15.79 -2.12 6.56
C TRP A 260 -17.30 -2.44 6.38
N ASN A 261 -17.65 -3.70 6.13
CA ASN A 261 -19.00 -4.06 5.71
C ASN A 261 -20.01 -4.21 6.85
N TYR A 262 -19.57 -4.43 8.09
CA TYR A 262 -20.47 -4.80 9.17
C TYR A 262 -20.86 -3.63 10.08
N GLY A 263 -22.00 -3.79 10.77
CA GLY A 263 -22.37 -2.98 11.90
C GLY A 263 -21.64 -3.41 13.19
N VAL A 264 -21.67 -2.57 14.22
CA VAL A 264 -20.93 -2.83 15.47
C VAL A 264 -21.33 -4.16 16.11
N ALA A 265 -22.65 -4.48 16.15
CA ALA A 265 -23.14 -5.72 16.77
C ALA A 265 -22.62 -6.96 16.01
N ALA A 266 -22.78 -6.98 14.69
CA ALA A 266 -22.33 -8.07 13.83
C ALA A 266 -20.79 -8.25 13.90
N ALA A 267 -20.05 -7.15 13.85
CA ALA A 267 -18.58 -7.17 13.98
C ALA A 267 -18.13 -7.74 15.34
N ILE A 268 -18.81 -7.43 16.43
CA ILE A 268 -18.52 -8.00 17.76
C ILE A 268 -18.84 -9.50 17.81
N GLU A 269 -19.95 -9.92 17.25
CA GLU A 269 -20.33 -11.34 17.22
C GLU A 269 -19.34 -12.15 16.40
N LEU A 270 -18.98 -11.68 15.19
CA LEU A 270 -17.97 -12.30 14.36
C LEU A 270 -16.61 -12.36 15.07
N ALA A 271 -16.14 -11.23 15.62
CA ALA A 271 -14.86 -11.16 16.34
C ALA A 271 -14.77 -12.21 17.46
N ARG A 272 -15.86 -12.39 18.23
CA ARG A 272 -15.95 -13.41 19.29
C ARG A 272 -15.99 -14.83 18.75
N ALA A 273 -16.70 -15.05 17.64
CA ALA A 273 -16.80 -16.37 17.02
C ALA A 273 -15.47 -16.89 16.48
N VAL A 274 -14.56 -15.96 16.09
CA VAL A 274 -13.20 -16.30 15.59
C VAL A 274 -12.09 -16.19 16.64
N GLU A 275 -12.37 -15.75 17.87
CA GLU A 275 -11.36 -15.70 18.95
C GLU A 275 -10.57 -17.01 19.15
N PRO A 276 -11.20 -18.20 19.10
CA PRO A 276 -10.46 -19.46 19.20
C PRO A 276 -9.40 -19.65 18.12
N CYS A 277 -9.54 -19.00 16.97
CA CYS A 277 -8.57 -19.07 15.88
C CYS A 277 -7.32 -18.22 16.15
N ARG A 278 -7.29 -17.40 17.21
CA ARG A 278 -6.15 -16.57 17.63
C ARG A 278 -5.57 -15.75 16.49
N LEU A 279 -6.40 -14.88 15.93
CA LEU A 279 -6.00 -13.98 14.85
C LEU A 279 -4.92 -12.99 15.31
N LEU A 280 -4.03 -12.62 14.41
CA LEU A 280 -3.11 -11.48 14.61
C LEU A 280 -3.90 -10.17 14.62
N TRP A 281 -4.88 -10.03 13.71
CA TRP A 281 -5.83 -8.93 13.68
C TRP A 281 -7.09 -9.29 12.90
N LEU A 282 -8.17 -8.57 13.20
CA LEU A 282 -9.40 -8.47 12.44
C LEU A 282 -9.40 -7.10 11.77
N GLU A 283 -9.35 -7.06 10.44
CA GLU A 283 -9.22 -5.84 9.66
C GLU A 283 -10.58 -5.27 9.28
N ASP A 284 -10.69 -3.97 9.33
CA ASP A 284 -11.82 -3.14 8.85
C ASP A 284 -13.24 -3.70 9.13
N PRO A 285 -13.55 -4.08 10.38
CA PRO A 285 -14.83 -4.73 10.66
C PRO A 285 -16.05 -3.80 10.48
N VAL A 286 -15.85 -2.48 10.60
CA VAL A 286 -16.92 -1.47 10.49
C VAL A 286 -16.43 -0.27 9.66
N PRO A 287 -17.35 0.55 9.10
CA PRO A 287 -16.98 1.73 8.31
C PRO A 287 -15.94 2.63 8.97
N PRO A 288 -14.95 3.15 8.21
CA PRO A 288 -13.80 3.85 8.74
C PRO A 288 -14.10 5.23 9.33
N GLU A 289 -15.23 5.85 8.98
CA GLU A 289 -15.56 7.23 9.38
C GLU A 289 -15.85 7.38 10.86
N ASN A 290 -16.22 6.28 11.53
CA ASN A 290 -16.66 6.30 12.92
C ASN A 290 -15.66 5.61 13.86
N VAL A 291 -14.65 6.35 14.31
CA VAL A 291 -13.63 5.88 15.25
C VAL A 291 -14.25 5.34 16.56
N ALA A 292 -15.36 5.91 17.03
CA ALA A 292 -16.01 5.43 18.23
C ALA A 292 -16.64 4.04 18.04
N ALA A 293 -17.19 3.75 16.86
CA ALA A 293 -17.71 2.42 16.50
C ALA A 293 -16.58 1.39 16.44
N ILE A 294 -15.46 1.72 15.77
CA ILE A 294 -14.27 0.88 15.74
C ILE A 294 -13.78 0.56 17.16
N GLY A 295 -13.71 1.58 18.03
CA GLY A 295 -13.31 1.41 19.42
C GLY A 295 -14.32 0.57 20.25
N GLN A 296 -15.60 0.55 19.91
CA GLN A 296 -16.57 -0.36 20.55
C GLN A 296 -16.25 -1.82 20.23
N VAL A 297 -15.95 -2.12 18.95
CA VAL A 297 -15.56 -3.48 18.55
C VAL A 297 -14.28 -3.88 19.28
N GLN A 298 -13.22 -3.04 19.24
CA GLN A 298 -11.93 -3.35 19.90
C GLN A 298 -12.10 -3.64 21.40
N ARG A 299 -12.94 -2.91 22.11
CA ARG A 299 -13.18 -3.12 23.55
C ARG A 299 -13.99 -4.37 23.87
N ALA A 300 -14.74 -4.90 22.90
CA ALA A 300 -15.63 -6.04 23.10
C ALA A 300 -15.03 -7.41 22.77
N THR A 301 -13.80 -7.44 22.23
CA THR A 301 -13.08 -8.67 21.82
C THR A 301 -11.63 -8.64 22.30
N HIS A 302 -11.03 -9.83 22.44
CA HIS A 302 -9.60 -9.99 22.68
C HIS A 302 -8.77 -9.96 21.39
N THR A 303 -9.40 -10.16 20.23
CA THR A 303 -8.75 -10.04 18.92
C THR A 303 -8.37 -8.56 18.68
N GLN A 304 -7.16 -8.32 18.20
CA GLN A 304 -6.76 -6.96 17.82
C GLN A 304 -7.55 -6.54 16.58
N VAL A 305 -8.18 -5.37 16.63
CA VAL A 305 -8.77 -4.74 15.46
C VAL A 305 -7.69 -3.93 14.76
N ALA A 306 -7.59 -4.07 13.45
CA ALA A 306 -6.78 -3.22 12.58
C ALA A 306 -7.67 -2.42 11.63
N THR A 307 -7.27 -1.22 11.32
CA THR A 307 -7.87 -0.38 10.27
C THR A 307 -6.85 0.68 9.85
N GLY A 308 -7.06 1.29 8.70
CA GLY A 308 -6.17 2.37 8.30
C GLY A 308 -6.10 2.63 6.81
N GLU A 309 -6.37 1.67 5.96
CA GLU A 309 -6.23 1.81 4.51
C GLU A 309 -7.10 2.92 3.92
N ASN A 310 -8.22 3.25 4.54
CA ASN A 310 -9.12 4.34 4.13
C ASN A 310 -8.97 5.63 4.94
N HIS A 311 -7.84 5.78 5.67
CA HIS A 311 -7.49 6.99 6.41
C HIS A 311 -6.31 7.70 5.74
N TYR A 312 -6.33 9.03 5.73
CA TYR A 312 -5.38 9.85 4.96
C TYR A 312 -4.54 10.80 5.82
N PHE A 313 -5.00 11.12 7.02
CA PHE A 313 -4.38 12.14 7.87
C PHE A 313 -3.80 11.52 9.14
N ARG A 314 -2.62 11.95 9.55
CA ARG A 314 -2.04 11.50 10.84
C ARG A 314 -2.97 11.72 12.03
N VAL A 315 -3.81 12.75 11.99
CA VAL A 315 -4.79 13.00 13.05
C VAL A 315 -5.86 11.90 13.12
N ASP A 316 -6.22 11.30 11.99
CA ASP A 316 -7.17 10.17 11.98
C ASP A 316 -6.54 8.97 12.68
N PHE A 317 -5.29 8.65 12.35
CA PHE A 317 -4.55 7.56 13.01
C PHE A 317 -4.32 7.83 14.50
N GLN A 318 -4.04 9.07 14.88
CA GLN A 318 -3.94 9.44 16.29
C GLN A 318 -5.26 9.18 17.02
N ARG A 319 -6.41 9.49 16.41
CA ARG A 319 -7.73 9.20 16.97
C ARG A 319 -7.99 7.70 17.06
N LEU A 320 -7.62 6.92 16.06
CA LEU A 320 -7.70 5.46 16.11
C LEU A 320 -6.92 4.88 17.28
N ILE A 321 -5.73 5.40 17.56
CA ILE A 321 -4.91 4.98 18.70
C ILE A 321 -5.54 5.41 20.03
N VAL A 322 -5.83 6.70 20.18
CA VAL A 322 -6.18 7.29 21.49
C VAL A 322 -7.64 7.06 21.84
N GLU A 323 -8.57 7.31 20.90
CA GLU A 323 -10.03 7.19 21.11
C GLU A 323 -10.50 5.76 20.79
N GLY A 324 -9.99 5.17 19.70
CA GLY A 324 -10.30 3.81 19.28
C GLY A 324 -9.66 2.73 20.15
N GLY A 325 -8.50 3.01 20.71
CA GLY A 325 -7.73 2.06 21.52
C GLY A 325 -7.04 0.96 20.69
N LEU A 326 -6.82 1.21 19.40
CA LEU A 326 -6.19 0.26 18.50
C LEU A 326 -4.70 0.09 18.82
N ARG A 327 -4.21 -1.13 18.63
CA ARG A 327 -2.81 -1.50 18.80
C ARG A 327 -2.15 -2.00 17.52
N VAL A 328 -2.92 -2.11 16.46
CA VAL A 328 -2.48 -2.41 15.10
C VAL A 328 -3.14 -1.41 14.17
N LEU A 329 -2.36 -0.81 13.28
CA LEU A 329 -2.86 0.03 12.20
C LEU A 329 -2.47 -0.57 10.85
N ALA A 330 -3.35 -0.44 9.86
CA ALA A 330 -3.18 -0.95 8.50
C ALA A 330 -3.22 0.19 7.45
N PRO A 331 -2.34 1.21 7.53
CA PRO A 331 -2.31 2.29 6.56
C PRO A 331 -1.78 1.82 5.20
N ASP A 332 -2.13 2.54 4.13
CA ASP A 332 -1.65 2.27 2.78
C ASP A 332 -0.57 3.27 2.33
N VAL A 333 0.56 2.75 1.85
CA VAL A 333 1.72 3.55 1.43
C VAL A 333 1.39 4.42 0.21
N GLN A 334 0.65 3.89 -0.77
CA GLN A 334 0.34 4.59 -2.01
C GLN A 334 -0.75 5.66 -1.81
N LYS A 335 -1.53 5.54 -0.72
CA LYS A 335 -2.54 6.54 -0.34
C LYS A 335 -1.93 7.71 0.44
N ILE A 336 -1.00 7.45 1.36
CA ILE A 336 -0.46 8.50 2.24
C ILE A 336 0.95 8.96 1.88
N GLY A 337 1.70 8.17 1.11
CA GLY A 337 3.09 8.42 0.74
C GLY A 337 4.09 7.90 1.77
N LEU A 338 5.35 7.74 1.35
CA LEU A 338 6.45 7.24 2.19
C LEU A 338 6.85 8.22 3.30
N TRP A 339 6.88 9.50 2.96
CA TRP A 339 7.31 10.57 3.88
C TRP A 339 6.31 10.77 5.02
N GLU A 340 5.03 10.77 4.69
CA GLU A 340 3.96 10.83 5.69
C GLU A 340 3.85 9.49 6.44
N GLY A 341 4.03 8.36 5.74
CA GLY A 341 4.08 7.02 6.32
C GLY A 341 5.17 6.88 7.39
N LYS A 342 6.38 7.42 7.14
CA LYS A 342 7.44 7.44 8.16
C LYS A 342 7.04 8.25 9.40
N LYS A 343 6.44 9.43 9.22
CA LYS A 343 5.95 10.26 10.33
C LYS A 343 4.82 9.58 11.10
N LEU A 344 3.98 8.81 10.40
CA LEU A 344 2.93 7.99 11.02
C LEU A 344 3.54 6.84 11.83
N ALA A 345 4.55 6.17 11.28
CA ALA A 345 5.23 5.09 11.99
C ALA A 345 5.87 5.58 13.31
N ASP A 346 6.50 6.75 13.29
CA ASP A 346 7.08 7.37 14.49
C ASP A 346 5.99 7.75 15.52
N LEU A 347 4.83 8.23 15.06
CA LEU A 347 3.67 8.48 15.92
C LEU A 347 3.15 7.18 16.56
N ALA A 348 2.99 6.13 15.77
CA ALA A 348 2.52 4.83 16.25
C ALA A 348 3.50 4.20 17.26
N ASP A 349 4.81 4.31 17.00
CA ASP A 349 5.87 3.81 17.88
C ASP A 349 5.84 4.48 19.28
N MET A 350 5.58 5.78 19.34
CA MET A 350 5.39 6.52 20.62
C MET A 350 4.26 5.94 21.48
N HIS A 351 3.28 5.28 20.85
CA HIS A 351 2.14 4.66 21.53
C HIS A 351 2.26 3.12 21.64
N TYR A 352 3.41 2.55 21.26
CA TYR A 352 3.64 1.10 21.21
C TYR A 352 2.66 0.36 20.30
N VAL A 353 2.23 1.03 19.20
CA VAL A 353 1.31 0.50 18.21
C VAL A 353 2.10 -0.06 17.03
N ASN A 354 1.75 -1.26 16.60
CA ASN A 354 2.36 -1.90 15.45
C ASN A 354 1.66 -1.52 14.13
N LEU A 355 2.40 -1.65 13.04
CA LEU A 355 1.93 -1.39 11.68
C LEU A 355 1.92 -2.68 10.86
N THR A 356 0.81 -2.92 10.18
CA THR A 356 0.70 -3.85 9.08
C THR A 356 0.31 -3.02 7.85
N TRP A 357 1.21 -2.92 6.86
CA TRP A 357 0.97 -2.01 5.74
C TRP A 357 0.11 -2.67 4.69
N HIS A 358 -1.05 -2.07 4.40
CA HIS A 358 -1.88 -2.42 3.25
C HIS A 358 -1.14 -2.12 1.94
N ASN A 359 -1.19 -3.04 0.97
CA ASN A 359 -0.50 -2.90 -0.31
C ASN A 359 -1.10 -3.80 -1.40
N ILE A 360 -1.86 -3.21 -2.30
CA ILE A 360 -2.41 -3.87 -3.50
C ILE A 360 -1.63 -3.53 -4.77
N SER A 361 -0.44 -2.97 -4.62
CA SER A 361 0.36 -2.42 -5.72
C SER A 361 1.07 -3.47 -6.54
N GLY A 362 1.50 -3.04 -7.71
CA GLY A 362 2.52 -3.71 -8.50
C GLY A 362 3.91 -3.67 -7.85
N PRO A 363 4.93 -4.11 -8.56
CA PRO A 363 6.27 -4.28 -7.98
C PRO A 363 6.93 -2.96 -7.54
N LEU A 364 6.63 -1.82 -8.17
CA LEU A 364 7.22 -0.54 -7.79
C LEU A 364 6.64 -0.02 -6.48
N GLY A 365 5.31 -0.06 -6.33
CA GLY A 365 4.65 0.34 -5.09
C GLY A 365 4.97 -0.61 -3.94
N THR A 366 5.02 -1.92 -4.21
CA THR A 366 5.47 -2.91 -3.22
C THR A 366 6.90 -2.63 -2.76
N MET A 367 7.83 -2.30 -3.67
CA MET A 367 9.20 -1.96 -3.29
C MET A 367 9.28 -0.65 -2.51
N ALA A 368 8.46 0.34 -2.84
CA ALA A 368 8.31 1.55 -2.02
C ALA A 368 7.88 1.21 -0.58
N GLY A 369 6.88 0.34 -0.43
CA GLY A 369 6.47 -0.21 0.87
C GLY A 369 7.61 -0.92 1.60
N VAL A 370 8.45 -1.69 0.90
CA VAL A 370 9.63 -2.37 1.47
C VAL A 370 10.62 -1.37 2.07
N HIS A 371 10.88 -0.25 1.39
CA HIS A 371 11.77 0.79 1.93
C HIS A 371 11.23 1.42 3.20
N LEU A 372 9.93 1.71 3.24
CA LEU A 372 9.29 2.25 4.44
C LEU A 372 9.30 1.23 5.58
N CYS A 373 8.91 -0.01 5.31
CA CYS A 373 8.95 -1.11 6.27
C CYS A 373 10.35 -1.37 6.82
N ALA A 374 11.39 -1.23 5.99
CA ALA A 374 12.76 -1.35 6.44
C ALA A 374 13.15 -0.23 7.41
N ALA A 375 12.65 1.00 7.19
CA ALA A 375 12.97 2.19 7.97
C ALA A 375 12.09 2.39 9.23
N THR A 376 11.21 1.45 9.55
CA THR A 376 10.29 1.56 10.70
C THR A 376 10.49 0.42 11.69
N PRO A 377 10.62 0.68 13.02
CA PRO A 377 10.88 -0.37 14.02
C PRO A 377 9.65 -1.25 14.27
N ASN A 378 8.47 -0.67 14.34
CA ASN A 378 7.20 -1.25 14.77
C ASN A 378 6.39 -1.95 13.65
N LEU A 379 7.09 -2.61 12.73
CA LEU A 379 6.48 -3.36 11.63
C LEU A 379 6.04 -4.75 12.08
N LEU A 380 4.82 -5.16 11.73
CA LEU A 380 4.37 -6.56 11.71
C LEU A 380 4.68 -7.21 10.36
N ALA A 381 4.09 -6.70 9.29
CA ALA A 381 4.30 -7.21 7.94
C ALA A 381 3.85 -6.17 6.88
N LEU A 382 4.21 -6.42 5.62
CA LEU A 382 3.71 -5.73 4.44
C LEU A 382 2.77 -6.67 3.68
N GLU A 383 1.67 -6.15 3.18
CA GLU A 383 0.74 -6.89 2.34
C GLU A 383 1.30 -7.24 0.98
N TRP A 384 0.80 -8.33 0.40
CA TRP A 384 0.96 -8.67 -0.99
C TRP A 384 -0.29 -9.33 -1.55
N HIS A 385 -0.95 -8.63 -2.45
CA HIS A 385 -2.23 -9.01 -3.06
C HIS A 385 -2.07 -9.58 -4.49
N ALA A 386 -0.89 -9.50 -5.08
CA ALA A 386 -0.66 -9.88 -6.48
C ALA A 386 -0.33 -11.38 -6.67
N ALA A 387 -0.79 -12.26 -5.80
CA ALA A 387 -0.42 -13.68 -5.77
C ALA A 387 -0.71 -14.45 -7.05
N SER A 388 -1.69 -14.01 -7.83
CA SER A 388 -2.14 -14.64 -9.08
C SER A 388 -1.80 -13.84 -10.34
N VAL A 389 -1.02 -12.73 -10.25
CA VAL A 389 -0.58 -11.95 -11.41
C VAL A 389 0.71 -12.54 -11.97
N PRO A 390 0.69 -13.11 -13.20
CA PRO A 390 1.82 -13.91 -13.69
C PRO A 390 3.05 -13.08 -14.07
N PHE A 391 2.89 -11.80 -14.36
CA PHE A 391 3.96 -10.90 -14.84
C PHE A 391 4.46 -9.93 -13.76
N PHE A 392 4.09 -10.16 -12.48
CA PHE A 392 4.48 -9.27 -11.38
C PHE A 392 5.99 -9.04 -11.32
N ASP A 393 6.78 -10.12 -11.34
CA ASP A 393 8.25 -10.02 -11.27
C ASP A 393 8.87 -9.48 -12.57
N GLU A 394 8.24 -9.71 -13.73
CA GLU A 394 8.73 -9.25 -15.03
C GLU A 394 8.69 -7.73 -15.18
N LEU A 395 7.77 -7.05 -14.47
CA LEU A 395 7.65 -5.58 -14.51
C LEU A 395 8.81 -4.85 -13.83
N ALA A 396 9.59 -5.52 -12.97
CA ALA A 396 10.67 -4.91 -12.22
C ALA A 396 12.03 -5.41 -12.70
N LYS A 397 12.75 -4.59 -13.47
CA LYS A 397 14.17 -4.82 -13.80
C LYS A 397 15.04 -4.69 -12.55
N ASN A 398 16.21 -5.35 -12.58
CA ASN A 398 17.22 -5.33 -11.54
C ASN A 398 16.80 -6.02 -10.21
N ALA A 399 15.64 -6.65 -10.16
CA ALA A 399 15.31 -7.55 -9.07
C ALA A 399 16.14 -8.85 -9.22
N GLU A 400 16.77 -9.31 -8.14
CA GLU A 400 17.52 -10.57 -8.14
C GLU A 400 16.57 -11.78 -8.08
N GLY A 401 15.97 -12.17 -9.23
CA GLY A 401 14.97 -13.26 -9.34
C GLY A 401 13.62 -12.85 -8.75
N PRO A 402 12.77 -13.81 -8.32
CA PRO A 402 11.47 -13.47 -7.75
C PRO A 402 11.61 -12.51 -6.57
N MET A 403 10.82 -11.43 -6.58
CA MET A 403 10.86 -10.39 -5.55
C MET A 403 10.54 -10.97 -4.17
N ILE A 404 9.55 -11.88 -4.11
CA ILE A 404 9.16 -12.54 -2.87
C ILE A 404 9.75 -13.95 -2.82
N ARG A 405 10.50 -14.22 -1.75
CA ARG A 405 11.09 -15.55 -1.47
C ARG A 405 10.82 -15.91 -0.01
N ASP A 406 10.23 -17.07 0.19
CA ASP A 406 9.89 -17.58 1.54
C ASP A 406 9.10 -16.54 2.38
N GLY A 407 8.10 -15.91 1.76
CA GLY A 407 7.25 -14.90 2.39
C GLY A 407 8.00 -13.63 2.81
N ARG A 408 9.12 -13.30 2.16
CA ARG A 408 9.94 -12.11 2.47
C ARG A 408 10.44 -11.44 1.20
N ILE A 409 10.67 -10.12 1.30
CA ILE A 409 11.33 -9.33 0.27
C ILE A 409 12.66 -8.81 0.84
N ARG A 410 13.74 -8.96 0.07
CA ARG A 410 15.03 -8.37 0.42
C ARG A 410 14.96 -6.85 0.26
N VAL A 411 15.47 -6.12 1.24
CA VAL A 411 15.61 -4.67 1.16
C VAL A 411 16.78 -4.33 0.23
N PRO A 412 16.56 -3.61 -0.88
CA PRO A 412 17.64 -3.32 -1.82
C PRO A 412 18.59 -2.25 -1.28
N ASP A 413 19.88 -2.40 -1.60
CA ASP A 413 20.91 -1.40 -1.30
C ASP A 413 21.23 -0.52 -2.52
N ALA A 414 20.64 -0.81 -3.68
CA ALA A 414 20.77 0.00 -4.88
C ALA A 414 20.06 1.36 -4.75
N PRO A 415 20.54 2.41 -5.48
CA PRO A 415 19.97 3.75 -5.42
C PRO A 415 18.47 3.80 -5.78
N GLY A 416 17.76 4.76 -5.20
CA GLY A 416 16.33 4.95 -5.40
C GLY A 416 15.53 3.80 -4.81
N LEU A 417 14.53 3.32 -5.54
CA LEU A 417 13.73 2.13 -5.18
C LEU A 417 14.53 0.82 -5.34
N GLY A 418 15.71 0.86 -5.95
CA GLY A 418 16.54 -0.33 -6.19
C GLY A 418 16.00 -1.26 -7.28
N VAL A 419 14.89 -0.91 -7.90
CA VAL A 419 14.30 -1.57 -9.06
C VAL A 419 13.92 -0.53 -10.11
N GLU A 420 13.88 -0.94 -11.37
CA GLU A 420 13.46 -0.11 -12.50
C GLU A 420 12.24 -0.72 -13.17
N LEU A 421 11.35 0.11 -13.70
CA LEU A 421 10.25 -0.38 -14.52
C LEU A 421 10.79 -0.99 -15.82
N ASP A 422 10.32 -2.18 -16.18
CA ASP A 422 10.44 -2.68 -17.53
C ASP A 422 9.34 -2.06 -18.40
N GLU A 423 9.68 -0.99 -19.13
CA GLU A 423 8.70 -0.28 -19.97
C GLU A 423 8.16 -1.14 -21.14
N ASP A 424 8.92 -2.13 -21.62
CA ASP A 424 8.46 -3.04 -22.70
C ASP A 424 7.40 -4.00 -22.14
N VAL A 425 7.63 -4.55 -20.95
CA VAL A 425 6.63 -5.38 -20.25
C VAL A 425 5.41 -4.53 -19.86
N ALA A 426 5.63 -3.33 -19.33
CA ALA A 426 4.56 -2.40 -18.99
C ALA A 426 3.71 -2.04 -20.21
N TRP A 427 4.32 -1.82 -21.37
CA TRP A 427 3.61 -1.58 -22.63
C TRP A 427 2.74 -2.77 -23.04
N LYS A 428 3.25 -4.00 -22.89
CA LYS A 428 2.51 -5.23 -23.22
C LYS A 428 1.22 -5.37 -22.40
N TYR A 429 1.27 -5.01 -21.11
CA TYR A 429 0.16 -5.16 -20.18
C TYR A 429 -0.55 -3.83 -19.86
N ARG A 430 -0.32 -2.78 -20.66
CA ARG A 430 -0.99 -1.50 -20.46
C ARG A 430 -2.49 -1.62 -20.63
N LYS A 431 -3.22 -0.81 -19.88
CA LYS A 431 -4.66 -0.71 -20.00
C LYS A 431 -5.05 -0.05 -21.32
N ALA A 432 -5.97 -0.68 -22.05
CA ALA A 432 -6.48 -0.13 -23.31
C ALA A 432 -7.20 1.20 -23.08
N GLY A 433 -6.93 2.20 -23.92
CA GLY A 433 -7.55 3.52 -23.85
C GLY A 433 -6.90 4.51 -22.87
N GLU A 434 -5.90 4.07 -22.09
CA GLU A 434 -5.08 4.97 -21.28
C GLU A 434 -3.77 5.34 -21.98
N GLY A 435 -3.26 6.56 -21.74
CA GLY A 435 -1.96 7.01 -22.24
C GLY A 435 -0.80 6.22 -21.63
N PHE A 436 0.33 6.23 -22.33
CA PHE A 436 1.54 5.56 -21.85
C PHE A 436 2.70 6.57 -21.80
N PHE A 437 2.91 7.16 -20.62
CA PHE A 437 3.90 8.20 -20.36
C PHE A 437 3.80 9.42 -21.29
N GLU A 438 2.58 9.81 -21.62
CA GLU A 438 2.25 10.99 -22.44
C GLU A 438 2.01 12.28 -21.63
#